data_49eeab12c4f6a0da1a9ceca7763c52a0
#
_entry.id   49eeab12c4f6a0da1a9ceca7763c52a0
#
_cell.length_a   1.000
_cell.length_b   1.000
_cell.length_c   1.000
_cell.angle_alpha   90.00
_cell.angle_beta   90.00
_cell.angle_gamma   90.00
#
_symmetry.space_group_name_H-M   'P 1'
#
loop_
_entity.id
_entity.type
_entity.pdbx_description
1 polymer ?
#
loop_
_entity_poly.entity_id
_entity_poly.type
_entity_poly.pdbx_seq_one_letter_code
_entity_poly.pdbx_strand_id
1 'polypeptide(L)'
;QYLKNLSIETIMSYAKSIFKNNNLDITDARKFKAIIENARTRSNTLLEMIEHSIPFYNKLTFSTEELNRLKNNSSQNVLKYFSNKLSNQTNWSKEELLLLVKDTGANTNVEGKELYSPLRLSLFGSPHGPDIPHLIDILGVDESVKRMRNHL
;
A
#
# COMPACT_ATOMS: atom_id res chain seq x y z
N GLN A 1 2.57 -14.89 17.79
CA GLN A 1 3.23 -14.59 19.08
C GLN A 1 4.74 -14.68 18.99
N TYR A 2 5.24 -15.71 18.35
CA TYR A 2 6.68 -15.92 18.22
C TYR A 2 7.37 -14.74 17.51
N LEU A 3 6.82 -14.30 16.37
CA LEU A 3 7.39 -13.17 15.62
C LEU A 3 7.35 -11.87 16.40
N LYS A 4 6.33 -11.67 17.21
CA LYS A 4 6.17 -10.44 18.00
C LYS A 4 7.20 -10.32 19.12
N ASN A 5 7.80 -11.43 19.52
CA ASN A 5 8.80 -11.47 20.58
C ASN A 5 10.24 -11.38 20.07
N LEU A 6 10.44 -11.49 18.74
CA LEU A 6 11.75 -11.37 18.13
C LEU A 6 12.09 -9.91 17.87
N SER A 7 13.37 -9.56 17.92
CA SER A 7 13.82 -8.23 17.51
C SER A 7 13.62 -8.06 16.01
N ILE A 8 13.43 -6.82 15.58
CA ILE A 8 13.27 -6.52 14.15
C ILE A 8 14.51 -6.94 13.36
N GLU A 9 15.69 -6.77 13.92
CA GLU A 9 16.95 -7.16 13.30
C GLU A 9 17.02 -8.67 13.06
N THR A 10 16.56 -9.46 14.03
CA THR A 10 16.51 -10.93 13.91
C THR A 10 15.57 -11.34 12.78
N ILE A 11 14.38 -10.74 12.74
CA ILE A 11 13.38 -11.02 11.68
C ILE A 11 13.94 -10.63 10.32
N MET A 12 14.55 -9.46 10.20
CA MET A 12 15.16 -9.01 8.94
C MET A 12 16.25 -9.96 8.47
N SER A 13 17.05 -10.48 9.38
CA SER A 13 18.09 -11.45 9.06
C SER A 13 17.53 -12.72 8.44
N TYR A 14 16.47 -13.27 9.03
CA TYR A 14 15.79 -14.46 8.49
C TYR A 14 15.11 -14.15 7.13
N ALA A 15 14.48 -12.99 7.03
CA ALA A 15 13.73 -12.62 5.83
C ALA A 15 14.63 -12.33 4.63
N LYS A 16 15.84 -11.83 4.85
CA LYS A 16 16.75 -11.40 3.77
C LYS A 16 16.95 -12.46 2.70
N SER A 17 17.36 -13.66 3.11
CA SER A 17 17.65 -14.73 2.14
C SER A 17 16.37 -15.18 1.43
N ILE A 18 15.25 -15.25 2.15
CA ILE A 18 13.97 -15.67 1.60
C ILE A 18 13.48 -14.65 0.56
N PHE A 19 13.57 -13.36 0.87
CA PHE A 19 13.18 -12.29 -0.06
C PHE A 19 14.05 -12.31 -1.33
N LYS A 20 15.36 -12.50 -1.17
CA LYS A 20 16.27 -12.62 -2.31
C LYS A 20 15.93 -13.83 -3.17
N ASN A 21 15.61 -14.97 -2.55
CA ASN A 21 15.23 -16.18 -3.25
C ASN A 21 13.92 -16.02 -4.04
N ASN A 22 13.08 -15.07 -3.65
CA ASN A 22 11.84 -14.73 -4.35
C ASN A 22 12.01 -13.54 -5.30
N ASN A 23 13.25 -13.13 -5.58
CA ASN A 23 13.58 -12.03 -6.49
C ASN A 23 13.01 -10.68 -6.08
N LEU A 24 12.85 -10.46 -4.79
CA LEU A 24 12.39 -9.18 -4.25
C LEU A 24 13.60 -8.27 -4.02
N ASP A 25 13.50 -7.03 -4.46
CA ASP A 25 14.57 -6.05 -4.31
C ASP A 25 14.58 -5.47 -2.90
N ILE A 26 15.55 -5.90 -2.09
CA ILE A 26 15.72 -5.45 -0.71
C ILE A 26 16.91 -4.51 -0.53
N THR A 27 17.38 -3.90 -1.63
CA THR A 27 18.55 -2.98 -1.57
C THR A 27 18.25 -1.70 -0.82
N ASP A 28 17.00 -1.23 -0.84
CA ASP A 28 16.57 -0.09 -0.02
C ASP A 28 16.29 -0.59 1.40
N ALA A 29 17.27 -0.43 2.28
CA ALA A 29 17.19 -0.92 3.66
C ALA A 29 16.06 -0.28 4.47
N ARG A 30 15.78 1.01 4.25
CA ARG A 30 14.70 1.72 4.95
C ARG A 30 13.34 1.16 4.55
N LYS A 31 13.13 0.97 3.26
CA LYS A 31 11.89 0.40 2.72
C LYS A 31 11.72 -1.04 3.23
N PHE A 32 12.76 -1.84 3.17
CA PHE A 32 12.73 -3.23 3.64
C PHE A 32 12.34 -3.30 5.12
N LYS A 33 12.97 -2.48 5.96
CA LYS A 33 12.66 -2.43 7.40
C LYS A 33 11.20 -2.02 7.65
N ALA A 34 10.73 -0.98 6.97
CA ALA A 34 9.34 -0.50 7.12
C ALA A 34 8.32 -1.57 6.71
N ILE A 35 8.59 -2.29 5.64
CA ILE A 35 7.73 -3.38 5.16
C ILE A 35 7.69 -4.53 6.17
N ILE A 36 8.85 -4.93 6.70
CA ILE A 36 8.94 -6.00 7.69
C ILE A 36 8.21 -5.60 8.97
N GLU A 37 8.41 -4.40 9.46
CA GLU A 37 7.72 -3.90 10.65
C GLU A 37 6.21 -3.93 10.49
N ASN A 38 5.71 -3.51 9.34
CA ASN A 38 4.28 -3.55 9.03
C ASN A 38 3.75 -4.98 8.95
N ALA A 39 4.42 -5.83 8.17
CA ALA A 39 4.00 -7.21 7.98
C ALA A 39 4.03 -8.01 9.29
N ARG A 40 5.02 -7.73 10.15
CA ARG A 40 5.16 -8.38 11.46
C ARG A 40 3.91 -8.22 12.33
N THR A 41 3.30 -7.04 12.33
CA THR A 41 2.13 -6.78 13.17
C THR A 41 0.90 -7.56 12.72
N ARG A 42 0.87 -8.01 11.47
CA ARG A 42 -0.26 -8.71 10.86
C ARG A 42 0.00 -10.19 10.61
N SER A 43 1.14 -10.69 11.05
CA SER A 43 1.59 -12.04 10.72
C SER A 43 1.90 -12.85 11.97
N ASN A 44 1.62 -14.14 11.91
CA ASN A 44 1.95 -15.08 12.98
C ASN A 44 3.15 -15.97 12.61
N THR A 45 3.46 -16.08 11.32
CA THR A 45 4.58 -16.89 10.82
C THR A 45 5.43 -16.10 9.84
N LEU A 46 6.65 -16.57 9.59
CA LEU A 46 7.53 -15.97 8.58
C LEU A 46 6.92 -16.05 7.18
N LEU A 47 6.24 -17.15 6.87
CA LEU A 47 5.57 -17.30 5.58
C LEU A 47 4.49 -16.23 5.38
N GLU A 48 3.63 -16.03 6.37
CA GLU A 48 2.62 -14.96 6.32
C GLU A 48 3.26 -13.60 6.17
N MET A 49 4.37 -13.35 6.87
CA MET A 49 5.07 -12.08 6.79
C MET A 49 5.58 -11.82 5.37
N ILE A 50 6.09 -12.85 4.71
CA ILE A 50 6.53 -12.74 3.32
C ILE A 50 5.34 -12.45 2.40
N GLU A 51 4.25 -13.18 2.57
CA GLU A 51 3.02 -12.98 1.79
C GLU A 51 2.48 -11.56 1.94
N HIS A 52 2.48 -11.03 3.17
CA HIS A 52 2.02 -9.66 3.43
C HIS A 52 2.99 -8.60 2.90
N SER A 53 4.23 -8.97 2.62
CA SER A 53 5.25 -8.05 2.11
C SER A 53 5.29 -7.97 0.59
N ILE A 54 4.91 -9.02 -0.10
CA ILE A 54 4.97 -9.10 -1.57
C ILE A 54 4.26 -7.93 -2.27
N PRO A 55 3.06 -7.50 -1.84
CA PRO A 55 2.38 -6.38 -2.51
C PRO A 55 3.14 -5.06 -2.54
N PHE A 56 4.12 -4.88 -1.66
CA PHE A 56 4.95 -3.67 -1.65
C PHE A 56 6.04 -3.71 -2.71
N TYR A 57 6.41 -4.89 -3.19
CA TYR A 57 7.53 -5.07 -4.12
C TYR A 57 7.09 -5.38 -5.54
N ASN A 58 6.06 -6.19 -5.69
CA ASN A 58 5.66 -6.69 -7.00
C ASN A 58 4.52 -5.88 -7.61
N LYS A 59 4.41 -5.95 -8.92
CA LYS A 59 3.25 -5.45 -9.63
C LYS A 59 2.01 -6.20 -9.14
N LEU A 60 0.96 -5.46 -8.81
CA LEU A 60 -0.28 -6.05 -8.31
C LEU A 60 -1.03 -6.75 -9.44
N THR A 61 -1.72 -7.83 -9.07
CA THR A 61 -2.63 -8.54 -9.96
C THR A 61 -4.04 -8.44 -9.39
N PHE A 62 -5.04 -8.38 -10.27
CA PHE A 62 -6.42 -8.15 -9.89
C PHE A 62 -7.34 -9.16 -10.54
N SER A 63 -8.39 -9.56 -9.81
CA SER A 63 -9.49 -10.34 -10.38
C SER A 63 -10.31 -9.47 -11.32
N THR A 64 -11.15 -10.10 -12.16
CA THR A 64 -12.07 -9.38 -13.03
C THR A 64 -13.02 -8.50 -12.22
N GLU A 65 -13.51 -9.00 -11.08
CA GLU A 65 -14.40 -8.25 -10.19
C GLU A 65 -13.69 -7.01 -9.63
N GLU A 66 -12.44 -7.14 -9.20
CA GLU A 66 -11.66 -6.02 -8.69
C GLU A 66 -11.41 -4.97 -9.77
N LEU A 67 -11.08 -5.40 -10.98
CA LEU A 67 -10.90 -4.48 -12.11
C LEU A 67 -12.19 -3.73 -12.43
N ASN A 68 -13.33 -4.42 -12.40
CA ASN A 68 -14.62 -3.78 -12.60
C ASN A 68 -14.94 -2.74 -11.54
N ARG A 69 -14.60 -3.02 -10.27
CA ARG A 69 -14.75 -2.04 -9.19
C ARG A 69 -13.91 -0.81 -9.43
N LEU A 70 -12.65 -1.00 -9.84
CA LEU A 70 -11.74 0.12 -10.11
C LEU A 70 -12.18 0.94 -11.31
N LYS A 71 -12.92 0.36 -12.22
CA LYS A 71 -13.40 1.03 -13.44
C LYS A 71 -14.74 1.74 -13.29
N ASN A 72 -15.47 1.55 -12.18
CA ASN A 72 -16.74 2.24 -12.01
C ASN A 72 -16.51 3.76 -11.86
N ASN A 73 -17.55 4.55 -12.12
CA ASN A 73 -17.44 6.01 -12.17
C ASN A 73 -16.93 6.62 -10.86
N SER A 74 -17.43 6.15 -9.71
CA SER A 74 -17.01 6.72 -8.44
C SER A 74 -15.55 6.42 -8.14
N SER A 75 -15.10 5.20 -8.42
CA SER A 75 -13.67 4.82 -8.25
C SER A 75 -12.76 5.63 -9.17
N GLN A 76 -13.16 5.81 -10.44
CA GLN A 76 -12.38 6.60 -11.40
C GLN A 76 -12.22 8.05 -10.94
N ASN A 77 -13.30 8.65 -10.43
CA ASN A 77 -13.26 10.01 -9.91
C ASN A 77 -12.35 10.11 -8.69
N VAL A 78 -12.43 9.15 -7.77
CA VAL A 78 -11.58 9.11 -6.57
C VAL A 78 -10.12 8.98 -6.96
N LEU A 79 -9.78 8.02 -7.80
CA LEU A 79 -8.38 7.78 -8.20
C LEU A 79 -7.82 8.97 -8.97
N LYS A 80 -8.59 9.56 -9.84
CA LYS A 80 -8.17 10.74 -10.63
C LYS A 80 -7.87 11.93 -9.71
N TYR A 81 -8.80 12.27 -8.85
CA TYR A 81 -8.65 13.40 -7.94
C TYR A 81 -7.46 13.19 -6.99
N PHE A 82 -7.44 12.04 -6.32
CA PHE A 82 -6.41 11.74 -5.34
C PHE A 82 -5.02 11.71 -5.96
N SER A 83 -4.85 11.01 -7.08
CA SER A 83 -3.54 10.90 -7.72
C SER A 83 -3.03 12.24 -8.24
N ASN A 84 -3.92 13.08 -8.77
CA ASN A 84 -3.54 14.42 -9.24
C ASN A 84 -3.04 15.29 -8.07
N LYS A 85 -3.75 15.29 -6.96
CA LYS A 85 -3.34 16.05 -5.77
C LYS A 85 -2.07 15.49 -5.16
N LEU A 86 -1.98 14.18 -5.06
CA LEU A 86 -0.81 13.51 -4.47
C LEU A 86 0.46 13.85 -5.26
N SER A 87 0.37 13.93 -6.57
CA SER A 87 1.52 14.22 -7.43
C SER A 87 2.03 15.66 -7.34
N ASN A 88 1.30 16.56 -6.69
CA ASN A 88 1.66 17.98 -6.61
C ASN A 88 2.82 18.28 -5.66
N GLN A 89 3.15 17.36 -4.77
CA GLN A 89 4.30 17.52 -3.88
C GLN A 89 4.93 16.17 -3.57
N THR A 90 6.20 16.18 -3.19
CA THR A 90 6.96 14.95 -2.93
C THR A 90 6.95 14.52 -1.47
N ASN A 91 6.76 15.46 -0.56
CA ASN A 91 6.75 15.19 0.87
C ASN A 91 5.36 15.44 1.45
N TRP A 92 4.81 14.39 2.05
CA TRP A 92 3.50 14.42 2.68
C TRP A 92 3.60 13.92 4.11
N SER A 93 3.08 14.66 5.07
CA SER A 93 2.90 14.16 6.43
C SER A 93 1.69 13.25 6.48
N LYS A 94 1.59 12.45 7.53
CA LYS A 94 0.43 11.60 7.78
C LYS A 94 -0.85 12.44 7.84
N GLU A 95 -0.79 13.56 8.53
CA GLU A 95 -1.92 14.49 8.71
C GLU A 95 -2.37 15.06 7.36
N GLU A 96 -1.42 15.47 6.53
CA GLU A 96 -1.72 15.97 5.19
C GLU A 96 -2.38 14.91 4.32
N LEU A 97 -1.92 13.66 4.40
CA LEU A 97 -2.52 12.56 3.65
C LEU A 97 -3.94 12.24 4.14
N LEU A 98 -4.18 12.29 5.45
CA LEU A 98 -5.52 12.10 5.99
C LEU A 98 -6.47 13.22 5.53
N LEU A 99 -5.99 14.46 5.47
CA LEU A 99 -6.76 15.57 4.95
C LEU A 99 -7.02 15.41 3.45
N LEU A 100 -6.06 14.88 2.71
CA LEU A 100 -6.26 14.62 1.28
C LEU A 100 -7.33 13.56 1.03
N VAL A 101 -7.39 12.52 1.85
CA VAL A 101 -8.45 11.52 1.75
C VAL A 101 -9.83 12.17 1.97
N LYS A 102 -9.96 13.01 3.01
CA LYS A 102 -11.20 13.74 3.29
C LYS A 102 -11.58 14.67 2.15
N ASP A 103 -10.60 15.42 1.67
CA ASP A 103 -10.79 16.37 0.55
C ASP A 103 -11.25 15.64 -0.71
N THR A 104 -10.68 14.47 -0.98
CA THR A 104 -11.07 13.64 -2.11
C THR A 104 -12.54 13.22 -1.98
N GLY A 105 -12.93 12.78 -0.79
CA GLY A 105 -14.33 12.40 -0.53
C GLY A 105 -15.29 13.55 -0.76
N ALA A 106 -14.96 14.74 -0.25
CA ALA A 106 -15.78 15.93 -0.40
C ALA A 106 -15.91 16.36 -1.87
N ASN A 107 -14.80 16.37 -2.60
CA ASN A 107 -14.78 16.85 -3.99
C ASN A 107 -15.35 15.85 -5.00
N THR A 108 -15.36 14.56 -4.68
CA THR A 108 -15.92 13.52 -5.54
C THR A 108 -17.32 13.10 -5.09
N ASN A 109 -17.79 13.62 -3.96
CA ASN A 109 -19.06 13.26 -3.34
C ASN A 109 -19.17 11.76 -3.05
N VAL A 110 -18.08 11.19 -2.55
CA VAL A 110 -17.95 9.76 -2.21
C VAL A 110 -17.47 9.64 -0.78
N GLU A 111 -18.03 8.71 -0.02
CA GLU A 111 -17.64 8.51 1.37
C GLU A 111 -17.58 7.03 1.73
N GLY A 112 -16.98 6.75 2.88
CA GLY A 112 -16.92 5.40 3.45
C GLY A 112 -16.18 4.42 2.55
N LYS A 113 -16.75 3.24 2.41
CA LYS A 113 -16.15 2.14 1.65
C LYS A 113 -15.87 2.50 0.20
N GLU A 114 -16.77 3.26 -0.43
CA GLU A 114 -16.61 3.67 -1.83
C GLU A 114 -15.42 4.61 -2.03
N LEU A 115 -15.01 5.33 -1.00
CA LEU A 115 -13.83 6.19 -1.01
C LEU A 115 -12.55 5.38 -0.74
N TYR A 116 -12.54 4.60 0.34
CA TYR A 116 -11.34 3.90 0.79
C TYR A 116 -10.99 2.68 -0.05
N SER A 117 -11.98 1.95 -0.53
CA SER A 117 -11.76 0.71 -1.27
C SER A 117 -10.95 0.91 -2.56
N PRO A 118 -11.30 1.85 -3.46
CA PRO A 118 -10.49 2.04 -4.67
C PRO A 118 -9.07 2.51 -4.36
N LEU A 119 -8.88 3.33 -3.33
CA LEU A 119 -7.54 3.76 -2.92
C LEU A 119 -6.69 2.58 -2.44
N ARG A 120 -7.20 1.79 -1.52
CA ARG A 120 -6.47 0.62 -1.01
C ARG A 120 -6.25 -0.44 -2.08
N LEU A 121 -7.28 -0.70 -2.87
CA LEU A 121 -7.20 -1.72 -3.91
C LEU A 121 -6.13 -1.37 -4.95
N SER A 122 -6.10 -0.12 -5.41
CA SER A 122 -5.10 0.32 -6.37
C SER A 122 -3.67 0.33 -5.80
N LEU A 123 -3.53 0.70 -4.53
CA LEU A 123 -2.22 0.80 -3.88
C LEU A 123 -1.69 -0.55 -3.42
N PHE A 124 -2.54 -1.44 -2.93
CA PHE A 124 -2.12 -2.64 -2.23
C PHE A 124 -2.71 -3.95 -2.78
N GLY A 125 -3.70 -3.88 -3.66
CA GLY A 125 -4.33 -5.07 -4.23
C GLY A 125 -5.33 -5.74 -3.29
N SER A 126 -5.71 -5.09 -2.19
CA SER A 126 -6.65 -5.62 -1.21
C SER A 126 -7.45 -4.49 -0.59
N PRO A 127 -8.74 -4.72 -0.27
CA PRO A 127 -9.53 -3.73 0.47
C PRO A 127 -9.13 -3.68 1.96
N HIS A 128 -8.32 -4.63 2.41
CA HIS A 128 -7.83 -4.71 3.79
C HIS A 128 -6.31 -4.48 3.83
N GLY A 129 -5.80 -4.12 5.00
CA GLY A 129 -4.36 -3.94 5.18
C GLY A 129 -4.03 -2.64 5.90
N PRO A 130 -2.81 -2.12 5.73
CA PRO A 130 -2.40 -0.87 6.35
C PRO A 130 -3.29 0.30 5.93
N ASP A 131 -3.32 1.35 6.73
CA ASP A 131 -4.04 2.56 6.35
C ASP A 131 -3.37 3.25 5.15
N ILE A 132 -4.12 4.10 4.46
CA ILE A 132 -3.68 4.73 3.23
C ILE A 132 -2.42 5.58 3.44
N PRO A 133 -2.32 6.43 4.48
CA PRO A 133 -1.08 7.18 4.72
C PRO A 133 0.13 6.27 4.89
N HIS A 134 -0.02 5.15 5.58
CA HIS A 134 1.07 4.21 5.80
C HIS A 134 1.50 3.52 4.49
N LEU A 135 0.54 3.14 3.66
CA LEU A 135 0.81 2.56 2.34
C LEU A 135 1.62 3.53 1.47
N ILE A 136 1.20 4.79 1.43
CA ILE A 136 1.88 5.81 0.64
C ILE A 136 3.29 6.08 1.18
N ASP A 137 3.44 6.10 2.50
CA ASP A 137 4.76 6.30 3.12
C ASP A 137 5.74 5.19 2.73
N ILE A 138 5.29 3.94 2.73
CA ILE A 138 6.13 2.80 2.35
C ILE A 138 6.42 2.78 0.84
N LEU A 139 5.39 2.96 0.02
CA LEU A 139 5.51 2.91 -1.44
C LEU A 139 6.24 4.12 -2.02
N GLY A 140 6.08 5.26 -1.38
CA GLY A 140 6.52 6.56 -1.91
C GLY A 140 5.46 7.16 -2.83
N VAL A 141 5.57 8.47 -3.04
CA VAL A 141 4.59 9.22 -3.83
C VAL A 141 4.58 8.74 -5.29
N ASP A 142 5.74 8.59 -5.91
CA ASP A 142 5.82 8.21 -7.32
C ASP A 142 5.20 6.85 -7.61
N GLU A 143 5.52 5.85 -6.81
CA GLU A 143 4.96 4.51 -6.97
C GLU A 143 3.46 4.50 -6.66
N SER A 144 3.03 5.26 -5.65
CA SER A 144 1.61 5.36 -5.30
C SER A 144 0.80 5.97 -6.44
N VAL A 145 1.29 7.07 -7.01
CA VAL A 145 0.64 7.73 -8.15
C VAL A 145 0.59 6.78 -9.36
N LYS A 146 1.68 6.10 -9.64
CA LYS A 146 1.75 5.15 -10.74
C LYS A 146 0.72 4.03 -10.59
N ARG A 147 0.60 3.45 -9.40
CA ARG A 147 -0.35 2.38 -9.12
C ARG A 147 -1.80 2.82 -9.32
N MET A 148 -2.12 4.02 -8.87
CA MET A 148 -3.47 4.57 -9.06
C MET A 148 -3.75 4.88 -10.54
N ARG A 149 -2.79 5.51 -11.23
CA ARG A 149 -2.95 5.90 -12.63
C ARG A 149 -3.01 4.73 -13.60
N ASN A 150 -2.49 3.58 -13.21
CA ASN A 150 -2.59 2.36 -14.02
C ASN A 150 -4.05 1.94 -14.28
N HIS A 151 -5.00 2.44 -13.50
CA HIS A 151 -6.42 2.10 -13.63
C HIS A 151 -7.26 3.19 -14.28
N LEU A 152 -6.66 4.30 -14.66
CA LEU A 152 -7.36 5.42 -15.30
C LEU A 152 -7.43 5.30 -16.82
#